data_7d806245faa376e5c122b446dec13b70
#
_entry.id   7d806245faa376e5c122b446dec13b70
#
_cell.length_a   1.000
_cell.length_b   1.000
_cell.length_c   1.000
_cell.angle_alpha   90.00
_cell.angle_beta   90.00
_cell.angle_gamma   90.00
#
_symmetry.space_group_name_H-M   'P 1'
#
loop_
_entity.id
_entity.type
_entity.pdbx_description
1 polymer ?
#
loop_
_entity_poly.entity_id
_entity_poly.type
_entity_poly.pdbx_seq_one_letter_code
_entity_poly.pdbx_strand_id
1 'polypeptide(L)'
;GKMLQKSLEERGMRFIMGGQTQALIGDKDGGKAGRVMALQFKDGTEIPTDLVVMAVGIRPNTELAEAMRLHVNRGVVVSDTMQTVTDARIYSVGECAAHRGIAYGLVAPLFEQGKVAANHLAMFGIGRYTGSLTSTKLKVTGIDLFSAGDFQGGEGTEEVVMSDPY
;
A
#
# COMPACT_ATOMS: atom_id res chain seq x y z
N GLY A 1 0.35 -12.57 12.53
CA GLY A 1 1.79 -12.36 12.31
C GLY A 1 2.62 -13.59 12.59
N LYS A 2 2.59 -14.12 13.83
CA LYS A 2 3.49 -15.20 14.28
C LYS A 2 3.35 -16.51 13.49
N MET A 3 2.14 -16.94 13.14
CA MET A 3 1.92 -18.17 12.33
C MET A 3 2.56 -18.02 10.93
N LEU A 4 2.35 -16.90 10.26
CA LEU A 4 2.95 -16.64 8.95
C LEU A 4 4.47 -16.61 9.03
N GLN A 5 5.03 -15.92 10.03
CA GLN A 5 6.47 -15.87 10.26
C GLN A 5 7.06 -17.27 10.43
N LYS A 6 6.50 -18.10 11.34
CA LYS A 6 6.94 -19.46 11.58
C LYS A 6 6.95 -20.30 10.31
N SER A 7 5.86 -20.29 9.55
CA SER A 7 5.77 -21.05 8.30
C SER A 7 6.78 -20.61 7.23
N LEU A 8 7.11 -19.33 7.18
CA LEU A 8 8.13 -18.81 6.25
C LEU A 8 9.55 -19.12 6.73
N GLU A 9 9.79 -19.10 8.04
CA GLU A 9 11.07 -19.52 8.64
C GLU A 9 11.38 -21.01 8.38
N GLU A 10 10.38 -21.88 8.47
CA GLU A 10 10.49 -23.29 8.11
C GLU A 10 10.88 -23.52 6.64
N ARG A 11 10.66 -22.52 5.79
CA ARG A 11 11.04 -22.51 4.36
C ARG A 11 12.38 -21.81 4.08
N GLY A 12 13.11 -21.45 5.14
CA GLY A 12 14.43 -20.84 5.03
C GLY A 12 14.45 -19.32 5.01
N MET A 13 13.30 -18.63 5.18
CA MET A 13 13.28 -17.18 5.28
C MET A 13 13.78 -16.74 6.66
N ARG A 14 14.57 -15.68 6.70
CA ARG A 14 15.07 -15.08 7.95
C ARG A 14 14.42 -13.72 8.13
N PHE A 15 13.94 -13.44 9.34
CA PHE A 15 13.33 -12.15 9.70
C PHE A 15 14.24 -11.37 10.64
N ILE A 16 14.48 -10.11 10.31
CA ILE A 16 15.17 -9.16 11.17
C ILE A 16 14.15 -8.11 11.57
N MET A 17 13.51 -8.36 12.71
CA MET A 17 12.48 -7.45 13.22
C MET A 17 13.11 -6.21 13.83
N GLY A 18 12.56 -5.04 13.49
CA GLY A 18 13.07 -3.75 13.98
C GLY A 18 14.38 -3.28 13.34
N GLY A 19 14.90 -4.01 12.36
CA GLY A 19 16.10 -3.62 11.63
C GLY A 19 15.90 -2.28 10.90
N GLN A 20 16.82 -1.34 11.11
CA GLN A 20 16.80 -0.05 10.43
C GLN A 20 17.89 -0.02 9.35
N THR A 21 17.46 -0.17 8.09
CA THR A 21 18.37 -0.08 6.95
C THR A 21 18.98 1.31 6.85
N GLN A 22 20.29 1.37 6.67
CA GLN A 22 21.05 2.60 6.51
C GLN A 22 21.52 2.81 5.07
N ALA A 23 22.13 1.78 4.46
CA ALA A 23 22.71 1.90 3.14
C ALA A 23 22.70 0.58 2.36
N LEU A 24 22.81 0.67 1.06
CA LEU A 24 23.20 -0.42 0.18
C LEU A 24 24.69 -0.25 -0.14
N ILE A 25 25.45 -1.29 0.11
CA ILE A 25 26.89 -1.33 -0.20
C ILE A 25 27.05 -1.93 -1.57
N GLY A 26 27.64 -1.18 -2.50
CA GLY A 26 27.99 -1.63 -3.83
C GLY A 26 29.44 -2.11 -3.96
N ASP A 27 29.76 -2.69 -5.11
CA ASP A 27 31.15 -2.96 -5.48
C ASP A 27 31.96 -1.64 -5.53
N LYS A 28 33.26 -1.74 -5.30
CA LYS A 28 34.15 -0.57 -5.17
C LYS A 28 34.30 0.28 -6.44
N ASP A 29 33.88 -0.24 -7.57
CA ASP A 29 34.02 0.45 -8.86
C ASP A 29 32.94 1.48 -9.16
N GLY A 30 31.99 1.69 -8.22
CA GLY A 30 31.10 2.86 -8.09
C GLY A 30 30.48 3.44 -9.38
N GLY A 31 30.49 2.68 -10.46
CA GLY A 31 29.90 3.07 -11.72
C GLY A 31 28.37 3.01 -11.67
N LYS A 32 27.70 3.69 -12.59
CA LYS A 32 26.23 3.70 -12.72
C LYS A 32 25.59 2.31 -12.88
N ALA A 33 26.38 1.26 -12.97
CA ALA A 33 26.01 -0.15 -13.10
C ALA A 33 26.61 -1.04 -12.01
N GLY A 34 26.96 -0.47 -10.85
CA GLY A 34 27.49 -1.22 -9.71
C GLY A 34 26.51 -2.28 -9.21
N ARG A 35 27.07 -3.39 -8.73
CA ARG A 35 26.30 -4.51 -8.15
C ARG A 35 26.15 -4.28 -6.65
N VAL A 36 24.99 -4.57 -6.09
CA VAL A 36 24.82 -4.58 -4.63
C VAL A 36 25.60 -5.78 -4.06
N MET A 37 26.34 -5.53 -2.99
CA MET A 37 27.16 -6.53 -2.30
C MET A 37 26.67 -6.79 -0.87
N ALA A 38 26.08 -5.80 -0.24
CA ALA A 38 25.54 -5.95 1.11
C ALA A 38 24.46 -4.89 1.41
N LEU A 39 23.63 -5.22 2.39
CA LEU A 39 22.70 -4.31 3.06
C LEU A 39 23.29 -3.95 4.44
N GLN A 40 23.46 -2.67 4.71
CA GLN A 40 23.96 -2.17 5.99
C GLN A 40 22.83 -1.62 6.84
N PHE A 41 22.80 -1.97 8.13
CA PHE A 41 21.90 -1.43 9.13
C PHE A 41 22.54 -0.31 9.94
N LYS A 42 21.74 0.50 10.63
CA LYS A 42 22.22 1.60 11.46
C LYS A 42 23.08 1.17 12.65
N ASP A 43 22.93 -0.07 13.12
CA ASP A 43 23.76 -0.65 14.18
C ASP A 43 25.13 -1.12 13.69
N GLY A 44 25.43 -0.93 12.41
CA GLY A 44 26.69 -1.34 11.78
C GLY A 44 26.68 -2.77 11.25
N THR A 45 25.62 -3.54 11.48
CA THR A 45 25.50 -4.91 10.94
C THR A 45 25.39 -4.87 9.42
N GLU A 46 26.09 -5.76 8.74
CA GLU A 46 26.02 -5.93 7.29
C GLU A 46 25.53 -7.33 6.91
N ILE A 47 24.67 -7.40 5.92
CA ILE A 47 24.19 -8.66 5.35
C ILE A 47 24.61 -8.73 3.90
N PRO A 48 25.49 -9.67 3.53
CA PRO A 48 25.82 -9.92 2.12
C PRO A 48 24.58 -10.24 1.31
N THR A 49 24.42 -9.59 0.16
CA THR A 49 23.26 -9.80 -0.71
C THR A 49 23.54 -9.46 -2.15
N ASP A 50 22.95 -10.19 -3.07
CA ASP A 50 23.04 -9.97 -4.52
C ASP A 50 21.83 -9.24 -5.09
N LEU A 51 20.72 -9.19 -4.34
CA LEU A 51 19.47 -8.52 -4.72
C LEU A 51 18.79 -7.93 -3.50
N VAL A 52 18.33 -6.70 -3.64
CA VAL A 52 17.50 -6.03 -2.62
C VAL A 52 16.17 -5.60 -3.23
N VAL A 53 15.08 -5.96 -2.58
CA VAL A 53 13.73 -5.53 -2.94
C VAL A 53 13.21 -4.59 -1.88
N MET A 54 12.90 -3.35 -2.26
CA MET A 54 12.24 -2.37 -1.38
C MET A 54 10.73 -2.52 -1.51
N ALA A 55 10.09 -3.06 -0.46
CA ALA A 55 8.64 -3.22 -0.35
C ALA A 55 8.10 -2.46 0.87
N VAL A 56 8.38 -1.15 0.93
CA VAL A 56 8.18 -0.29 2.11
C VAL A 56 6.91 0.58 2.04
N GLY A 57 5.96 0.16 1.23
CA GLY A 57 4.71 0.90 1.00
C GLY A 57 4.75 1.79 -0.23
N ILE A 58 3.68 2.53 -0.44
CA ILE A 58 3.47 3.40 -1.59
C ILE A 58 3.18 4.83 -1.14
N ARG A 59 3.45 5.77 -2.04
CA ARG A 59 3.01 7.17 -1.93
C ARG A 59 2.31 7.55 -3.22
N PRO A 60 1.14 8.18 -3.15
CA PRO A 60 0.49 8.73 -4.32
C PRO A 60 1.41 9.71 -5.07
N ASN A 61 1.48 9.58 -6.39
CA ASN A 61 2.15 10.59 -7.20
C ASN A 61 1.20 11.76 -7.46
N THR A 62 1.51 12.91 -6.90
CA THR A 62 0.67 14.11 -6.94
C THR A 62 1.32 15.29 -7.65
N GLU A 63 2.52 15.12 -8.19
CA GLU A 63 3.32 16.21 -8.78
C GLU A 63 2.56 17.01 -9.85
N LEU A 64 1.85 16.31 -10.76
CA LEU A 64 1.04 16.95 -11.78
C LEU A 64 -0.11 17.77 -11.19
N ALA A 65 -0.78 17.22 -10.18
CA ALA A 65 -1.89 17.88 -9.51
C ALA A 65 -1.42 19.14 -8.75
N GLU A 66 -0.28 19.04 -8.08
CA GLU A 66 0.35 20.17 -7.39
C GLU A 66 0.78 21.27 -8.36
N ALA A 67 1.38 20.91 -9.51
CA ALA A 67 1.71 21.85 -10.57
C ALA A 67 0.48 22.57 -11.12
N MET A 68 -0.68 21.90 -11.16
CA MET A 68 -1.97 22.46 -11.53
C MET A 68 -2.68 23.19 -10.37
N ARG A 69 -2.05 23.29 -9.20
CA ARG A 69 -2.60 23.89 -7.97
C ARG A 69 -3.91 23.23 -7.50
N LEU A 70 -4.07 21.96 -7.75
CA LEU A 70 -5.18 21.18 -7.17
C LEU A 70 -4.91 20.91 -5.70
N HIS A 71 -5.98 20.80 -4.91
CA HIS A 71 -5.84 20.48 -3.50
C HIS A 71 -5.39 19.04 -3.32
N VAL A 72 -4.25 18.85 -2.61
CA VAL A 72 -3.62 17.58 -2.34
C VAL A 72 -3.51 17.39 -0.83
N ASN A 73 -3.97 16.25 -0.34
CA ASN A 73 -3.76 15.76 1.01
C ASN A 73 -3.59 14.24 0.96
N ARG A 74 -2.35 13.75 1.07
CA ARG A 74 -1.91 12.38 0.76
C ARG A 74 -2.12 11.97 -0.70
N GLY A 75 -3.15 12.41 -1.35
CA GLY A 75 -3.51 12.25 -2.75
C GLY A 75 -4.34 13.44 -3.20
N VAL A 76 -4.72 13.49 -4.46
CA VAL A 76 -5.60 14.52 -5.02
C VAL A 76 -6.98 14.40 -4.35
N VAL A 77 -7.42 15.45 -3.65
CA VAL A 77 -8.67 15.40 -2.90
C VAL A 77 -9.87 15.44 -3.86
N VAL A 78 -10.74 14.45 -3.72
CA VAL A 78 -11.92 14.28 -4.58
C VAL A 78 -13.23 14.20 -3.78
N SER A 79 -14.30 14.58 -4.44
CA SER A 79 -15.68 14.45 -3.97
C SER A 79 -16.20 13.02 -4.14
N ASP A 80 -17.45 12.78 -3.73
CA ASP A 80 -18.13 11.48 -3.92
C ASP A 80 -18.37 11.13 -5.40
N THR A 81 -18.22 12.08 -6.32
CA THR A 81 -18.30 11.85 -7.78
C THR A 81 -16.94 11.72 -8.45
N MET A 82 -15.86 11.66 -7.67
CA MET A 82 -14.46 11.60 -8.11
C MET A 82 -13.97 12.89 -8.81
N GLN A 83 -14.73 13.97 -8.75
CA GLN A 83 -14.27 15.29 -9.17
C GLN A 83 -13.32 15.88 -8.14
N THR A 84 -12.27 16.58 -8.58
CA THR A 84 -11.40 17.29 -7.63
C THR A 84 -12.17 18.41 -6.93
N VAL A 85 -11.87 18.64 -5.65
CA VAL A 85 -12.54 19.70 -4.88
C VAL A 85 -12.12 21.10 -5.32
N THR A 86 -11.02 21.23 -6.06
CA THR A 86 -10.52 22.51 -6.59
C THR A 86 -11.18 22.88 -7.91
N ASP A 87 -11.37 21.91 -8.80
CA ASP A 87 -11.99 22.14 -10.12
C ASP A 87 -12.86 20.94 -10.50
N ALA A 88 -14.17 21.15 -10.53
CA ALA A 88 -15.14 20.09 -10.83
C ALA A 88 -15.07 19.54 -12.27
N ARG A 89 -14.28 20.15 -13.15
CA ARG A 89 -14.03 19.64 -14.52
C ARG A 89 -12.94 18.59 -14.56
N ILE A 90 -12.18 18.42 -13.46
CA ILE A 90 -11.06 17.50 -13.33
C ILE A 90 -11.47 16.36 -12.43
N TYR A 91 -11.19 15.15 -12.88
CA TYR A 91 -11.44 13.91 -12.13
C TYR A 91 -10.11 13.25 -11.72
N SER A 92 -10.08 12.64 -10.57
CA SER A 92 -8.97 11.80 -10.15
C SER A 92 -9.51 10.49 -9.57
N VAL A 93 -8.95 9.38 -10.02
CA VAL A 93 -9.27 8.03 -9.57
C VAL A 93 -7.99 7.21 -9.40
N GLY A 94 -8.03 6.18 -8.62
CA GLY A 94 -6.88 5.32 -8.43
C GLY A 94 -6.05 5.69 -7.21
N GLU A 95 -4.82 5.19 -7.15
CA GLU A 95 -3.92 5.39 -5.99
C GLU A 95 -3.55 6.86 -5.76
N CYS A 96 -3.63 7.70 -6.79
CA CYS A 96 -3.36 9.13 -6.65
C CYS A 96 -4.53 9.93 -6.05
N ALA A 97 -5.73 9.36 -5.97
CA ALA A 97 -6.90 10.05 -5.43
C ALA A 97 -7.05 9.83 -3.91
N ALA A 98 -7.47 10.89 -3.22
CA ALA A 98 -7.83 10.84 -1.80
C ALA A 98 -9.30 11.21 -1.62
N HIS A 99 -10.12 10.25 -1.21
CA HIS A 99 -11.54 10.44 -0.94
C HIS A 99 -11.78 10.40 0.56
N ARG A 100 -12.40 11.44 1.11
CA ARG A 100 -12.67 11.59 2.56
C ARG A 100 -11.44 11.31 3.43
N GLY A 101 -10.26 11.75 2.97
CA GLY A 101 -8.98 11.60 3.67
C GLY A 101 -8.29 10.24 3.50
N ILE A 102 -8.87 9.31 2.73
CA ILE A 102 -8.31 7.99 2.48
C ILE A 102 -7.81 7.87 1.05
N ALA A 103 -6.53 7.52 0.88
CA ALA A 103 -5.95 7.08 -0.38
C ALA A 103 -5.83 5.54 -0.34
N TYR A 104 -6.42 4.86 -1.31
CA TYR A 104 -6.46 3.40 -1.37
C TYR A 104 -5.30 2.85 -2.20
N GLY A 105 -4.58 1.89 -1.65
CA GLY A 105 -3.49 1.16 -2.34
C GLY A 105 -3.87 -0.25 -2.80
N LEU A 106 -5.16 -0.59 -2.81
CA LEU A 106 -5.68 -1.88 -3.26
C LEU A 106 -6.52 -1.71 -4.53
N VAL A 107 -6.45 -2.67 -5.43
CA VAL A 107 -7.05 -2.58 -6.77
C VAL A 107 -8.58 -2.47 -6.74
N ALA A 108 -9.27 -3.21 -5.86
CA ALA A 108 -10.73 -3.25 -5.85
C ALA A 108 -11.37 -1.87 -5.62
N PRO A 109 -10.97 -1.07 -4.60
CA PRO A 109 -11.45 0.30 -4.44
C PRO A 109 -11.27 1.19 -5.68
N LEU A 110 -10.16 1.00 -6.40
CA LEU A 110 -9.83 1.83 -7.57
C LEU A 110 -10.78 1.57 -8.74
N PHE A 111 -11.21 0.32 -8.92
CA PHE A 111 -12.26 -0.02 -9.90
C PHE A 111 -13.62 0.56 -9.52
N GLU A 112 -13.96 0.58 -8.23
CA GLU A 112 -15.20 1.20 -7.74
C GLU A 112 -15.20 2.71 -8.01
N GLN A 113 -14.09 3.39 -7.71
CA GLN A 113 -13.88 4.79 -8.06
C GLN A 113 -14.01 5.05 -9.56
N GLY A 114 -13.37 4.20 -10.38
CA GLY A 114 -13.42 4.29 -11.84
C GLY A 114 -14.85 4.17 -12.38
N LYS A 115 -15.66 3.26 -11.84
CA LYS A 115 -17.08 3.13 -12.22
C LYS A 115 -17.90 4.36 -11.90
N VAL A 116 -17.69 4.96 -10.71
CA VAL A 116 -18.39 6.18 -10.32
C VAL A 116 -18.00 7.34 -11.24
N ALA A 117 -16.70 7.54 -11.49
CA ALA A 117 -16.22 8.58 -12.39
C ALA A 117 -16.76 8.40 -13.82
N ALA A 118 -16.73 7.17 -14.35
CA ALA A 118 -17.24 6.85 -15.68
C ALA A 118 -18.74 7.14 -15.81
N ASN A 119 -19.54 6.73 -14.83
CA ASN A 119 -20.97 7.01 -14.82
C ASN A 119 -21.27 8.51 -14.74
N HIS A 120 -20.51 9.24 -13.94
CA HIS A 120 -20.69 10.68 -13.83
C HIS A 120 -20.29 11.41 -15.12
N LEU A 121 -19.19 11.03 -15.75
CA LEU A 121 -18.73 11.57 -17.03
C LEU A 121 -19.71 11.24 -18.17
N ALA A 122 -20.32 10.08 -18.16
CA ALA A 122 -21.33 9.66 -19.14
C ALA A 122 -22.73 10.26 -18.87
N MET A 123 -22.86 11.14 -17.88
CA MET A 123 -24.13 11.76 -17.47
C MET A 123 -25.21 10.77 -16.97
N PHE A 124 -24.84 9.56 -16.60
CA PHE A 124 -25.70 8.60 -15.87
C PHE A 124 -25.75 8.87 -14.35
N GLY A 125 -25.28 9.85 -13.90
CA GLY A 125 -25.05 10.74 -12.80
C GLY A 125 -25.59 10.42 -11.40
N ILE A 126 -26.06 9.24 -11.04
CA ILE A 126 -26.60 8.93 -9.71
C ILE A 126 -25.61 8.14 -8.80
N GLY A 127 -24.55 7.59 -9.37
CA GLY A 127 -23.56 6.84 -8.61
C GLY A 127 -22.68 7.77 -7.76
N ARG A 128 -22.50 7.43 -6.48
CA ARG A 128 -21.58 8.10 -5.57
C ARG A 128 -20.65 7.09 -4.94
N TYR A 129 -19.39 7.47 -4.80
CA TYR A 129 -18.42 6.69 -4.06
C TYR A 129 -18.55 7.04 -2.57
N THR A 130 -18.86 6.06 -1.74
CA THR A 130 -19.01 6.26 -0.29
C THR A 130 -17.83 5.72 0.52
N GLY A 131 -16.81 5.23 -0.16
CA GLY A 131 -15.68 4.49 0.39
C GLY A 131 -15.80 3.00 0.10
N SER A 132 -14.71 2.28 0.31
CA SER A 132 -14.66 0.82 0.11
C SER A 132 -14.23 0.13 1.38
N LEU A 133 -14.86 -1.01 1.67
CA LEU A 133 -14.35 -1.92 2.67
C LEU A 133 -13.13 -2.65 2.10
N THR A 134 -11.97 -2.40 2.70
CA THR A 134 -10.74 -3.05 2.25
C THR A 134 -10.68 -4.48 2.75
N SER A 135 -10.36 -5.40 1.85
CA SER A 135 -10.07 -6.78 2.18
C SER A 135 -8.79 -7.24 1.49
N THR A 136 -8.05 -8.09 2.16
CA THR A 136 -6.82 -8.66 1.63
C THR A 136 -6.88 -10.16 1.71
N LYS A 137 -6.61 -10.83 0.60
CA LYS A 137 -6.40 -12.27 0.54
C LYS A 137 -4.96 -12.54 0.14
N LEU A 138 -4.18 -13.04 1.09
CA LEU A 138 -2.79 -13.43 0.86
C LEU A 138 -2.75 -14.92 0.57
N LYS A 139 -2.25 -15.28 -0.62
CA LYS A 139 -1.91 -16.65 -1.00
C LYS A 139 -0.40 -16.73 -1.17
N VAL A 140 0.30 -17.00 -0.10
CA VAL A 140 1.76 -17.18 -0.13
C VAL A 140 2.10 -18.61 0.26
N THR A 141 2.64 -19.34 -0.71
CA THR A 141 3.30 -20.62 -0.47
C THR A 141 2.49 -21.61 0.36
N GLY A 142 1.18 -21.75 0.09
CA GLY A 142 0.30 -22.70 0.79
C GLY A 142 -0.30 -22.15 2.08
N ILE A 143 -0.14 -20.88 2.37
CA ILE A 143 -0.85 -20.18 3.46
C ILE A 143 -1.95 -19.36 2.83
N ASP A 144 -3.20 -19.68 3.15
CA ASP A 144 -4.36 -18.85 2.85
C ASP A 144 -4.64 -17.94 4.04
N LEU A 145 -4.45 -16.63 3.88
CA LEU A 145 -4.77 -15.64 4.90
C LEU A 145 -5.75 -14.63 4.31
N PHE A 146 -6.85 -14.41 5.02
CA PHE A 146 -7.84 -13.41 4.68
C PHE A 146 -8.00 -12.41 5.82
N SER A 147 -8.06 -11.13 5.49
CA SER A 147 -8.44 -10.08 6.42
C SER A 147 -9.39 -9.09 5.75
N ALA A 148 -10.34 -8.57 6.50
CA ALA A 148 -11.29 -7.56 6.03
C ALA A 148 -11.65 -6.59 7.15
N GLY A 149 -11.92 -5.33 6.79
CA GLY A 149 -12.33 -4.28 7.72
C GLY A 149 -11.22 -3.83 8.66
N ASP A 150 -11.61 -3.38 9.84
CA ASP A 150 -10.70 -2.97 10.90
C ASP A 150 -10.33 -4.19 11.75
N PHE A 151 -9.22 -4.82 11.38
CA PHE A 151 -8.69 -6.02 12.05
C PHE A 151 -7.69 -5.71 13.18
N GLN A 152 -7.39 -4.45 13.42
CA GLN A 152 -6.52 -4.06 14.54
C GLN A 152 -7.31 -3.90 15.83
N GLY A 153 -8.60 -3.65 15.69
CA GLY A 153 -9.47 -3.39 16.82
C GLY A 153 -9.18 -2.05 17.50
N GLY A 154 -9.94 -1.73 18.52
CA GLY A 154 -9.80 -0.52 19.29
C GLY A 154 -10.65 -0.56 20.55
N GLU A 155 -10.82 0.58 21.20
CA GLU A 155 -11.68 0.70 22.37
C GLU A 155 -13.12 0.26 22.02
N GLY A 156 -13.68 -0.66 22.81
CA GLY A 156 -15.02 -1.22 22.61
C GLY A 156 -15.07 -2.41 21.61
N THR A 157 -13.94 -2.94 21.16
CA THR A 157 -13.90 -4.19 20.38
C THR A 157 -13.69 -5.40 21.28
N GLU A 158 -14.31 -6.53 20.92
CA GLU A 158 -14.08 -7.83 21.54
C GLU A 158 -13.27 -8.71 20.62
N GLU A 159 -12.32 -9.47 21.17
CA GLU A 159 -11.52 -10.43 20.43
C GLU A 159 -12.04 -11.84 20.67
N VAL A 160 -12.38 -12.54 19.58
CA VAL A 160 -12.72 -13.96 19.61
C VAL A 160 -11.71 -14.72 18.77
N VAL A 161 -10.97 -15.63 19.42
CA VAL A 161 -9.98 -16.48 18.77
C VAL A 161 -10.50 -17.91 18.71
N MET A 162 -10.60 -18.45 17.49
CA MET A 162 -10.84 -19.88 17.29
C MET A 162 -9.60 -20.51 16.66
N SER A 163 -9.13 -21.60 17.22
CA SER A 163 -8.00 -22.36 16.68
C SER A 163 -8.39 -23.82 16.51
N ASP A 164 -8.02 -24.36 15.34
CA ASP A 164 -8.10 -25.79 15.07
C ASP A 164 -6.67 -26.36 15.18
N PRO A 165 -6.42 -27.33 16.05
CA PRO A 165 -5.10 -27.91 16.24
C PRO A 165 -4.72 -28.96 15.18
N TYR A 166 -5.62 -29.32 14.24
CA TYR A 166 -5.42 -30.40 13.25
C TYR A 166 -5.11 -29.87 11.85
#